data_c75aec4f9458566313ea922926577b8d
#
_entry.id   c75aec4f9458566313ea922926577b8d
#
_cell.length_a   1.000
_cell.length_b   1.000
_cell.length_c   1.000
_cell.angle_alpha   90.00
_cell.angle_beta   90.00
_cell.angle_gamma   90.00
#
_symmetry.space_group_name_H-M   'P 1'
#
loop_
_entity.id
_entity.type
_entity.pdbx_description
1 polymer ?
#
loop_
_entity_poly.entity_id
_entity_poly.type
_entity_poly.pdbx_seq_one_letter_code
_entity_poly.pdbx_strand_id
1 'polypeptide(L)' 'MTTKKKIVFVVNPISGTQGKRAILKWIDERINRTLYDYTIVKTQYAGHAEKIAAAAAKEKVDIVVAIGGDG' A
#
# COMPACT_ATOMS: atom_id res chain seq x y z
N MET A 1 20.68 -6.10 14.92
CA MET A 1 19.47 -6.62 14.33
C MET A 1 18.84 -5.59 13.41
N THR A 2 18.64 -5.95 12.17
CA THR A 2 18.17 -4.99 11.18
C THR A 2 16.65 -4.94 11.18
N THR A 3 16.09 -3.79 11.43
CA THR A 3 14.65 -3.62 11.39
C THR A 3 14.25 -3.24 9.98
N LYS A 4 13.34 -4.01 9.40
CA LYS A 4 12.83 -3.70 8.08
C LYS A 4 11.96 -2.45 8.14
N LYS A 5 12.00 -1.67 7.07
CA LYS A 5 11.10 -0.53 6.96
C LYS A 5 9.72 -1.03 6.57
N LYS A 6 8.71 -0.45 7.18
CA LYS A 6 7.33 -0.85 6.92
C LYS A 6 6.71 0.02 5.85
N ILE A 7 6.12 -0.62 4.86
CA ILE A 7 5.45 0.06 3.76
C ILE A 7 4.01 -0.43 3.68
N VAL A 8 3.08 0.50 3.57
CA VAL A 8 1.67 0.16 3.34
C VAL A 8 1.27 0.69 1.98
N PHE A 9 0.82 -0.21 1.11
CA PHE A 9 0.27 0.15 -0.19
C PHE A 9 -1.24 0.21 -0.07
N VAL A 10 -1.81 1.36 -0.32
CA VAL A 10 -3.26 1.57 -0.27
C VAL A 10 -3.79 1.56 -1.69
N VAL A 11 -4.65 0.60 -1.98
CA VAL A 11 -5.15 0.39 -3.34
C VAL A 11 -6.65 0.64 -3.40
N ASN A 12 -7.05 1.48 -4.35
CA ASN A 12 -8.47 1.68 -4.62
C ASN A 12 -8.90 0.72 -5.74
N PRO A 13 -9.65 -0.34 -5.44
CA PRO A 13 -9.99 -1.35 -6.45
C PRO A 13 -11.05 -0.89 -7.44
N ILE A 14 -11.69 0.22 -7.19
CA ILE A 14 -12.78 0.68 -8.06
C ILE A 14 -12.27 1.35 -9.31
N SER A 15 -11.23 2.16 -9.21
CA SER A 15 -10.76 2.92 -10.35
C SER A 15 -9.68 2.17 -11.12
N GLY A 16 -9.94 1.83 -12.39
CA GLY A 16 -8.95 1.23 -13.27
C GLY A 16 -8.50 -0.15 -12.83
N THR A 17 -9.42 -1.09 -12.75
CA THR A 17 -9.14 -2.38 -12.13
C THR A 17 -8.10 -3.22 -12.84
N GLN A 18 -7.99 -3.13 -14.16
CA GLN A 18 -7.09 -4.04 -14.89
C GLN A 18 -5.61 -3.75 -14.63
N GLY A 19 -5.25 -2.49 -14.56
CA GLY A 19 -3.87 -2.13 -14.35
C GLY A 19 -3.36 -2.43 -12.96
N LYS A 20 -4.25 -2.53 -11.99
CA LYS A 20 -3.83 -2.69 -10.61
C LYS A 20 -3.26 -4.05 -10.29
N ARG A 21 -3.76 -5.10 -10.94
CA ARG A 21 -3.17 -6.42 -10.74
C ARG A 21 -1.74 -6.46 -11.22
N ALA A 22 -1.48 -5.82 -12.35
CA ALA A 22 -0.13 -5.76 -12.88
C ALA A 22 0.79 -4.98 -11.95
N ILE A 23 0.30 -3.88 -11.40
CA ILE A 23 1.08 -3.07 -10.48
C ILE A 23 1.42 -3.86 -9.21
N LEU A 24 0.44 -4.56 -8.65
CA LEU A 24 0.67 -5.33 -7.44
C LEU A 24 1.67 -6.46 -7.68
N LYS A 25 1.56 -7.12 -8.80
CA LYS A 25 2.51 -8.16 -9.17
C LYS A 25 3.91 -7.58 -9.36
N TRP A 26 3.99 -6.43 -10.00
CA TRP A 26 5.26 -5.75 -10.22
C TRP A 26 5.92 -5.39 -8.89
N ILE A 27 5.15 -4.88 -7.93
CA ILE A 27 5.66 -4.57 -6.60
C ILE A 27 6.19 -5.84 -5.93
N ASP A 28 5.41 -6.91 -5.97
CA ASP A 28 5.77 -8.15 -5.33
C ASP A 28 7.07 -8.73 -5.90
N GLU A 29 7.29 -8.55 -7.18
CA GLU A 29 8.50 -9.05 -7.83
C GLU A 29 9.71 -8.17 -7.59
N ARG A 30 9.52 -6.88 -7.42
CA ARG A 30 10.63 -5.93 -7.38
C ARG A 30 11.00 -5.42 -6.01
N ILE A 31 10.08 -5.48 -5.07
CA ILE A 31 10.38 -4.97 -3.74
C ILE A 31 11.41 -5.87 -3.04
N ASN A 32 12.36 -5.24 -2.38
CA ASN A 32 13.39 -5.97 -1.67
C ASN A 32 12.86 -6.36 -0.29
N ARG A 33 12.43 -7.59 -0.16
CA ARG A 33 11.83 -8.09 1.07
C ARG A 33 12.82 -8.22 2.21
N THR A 34 14.08 -8.14 1.91
CA THR A 34 15.10 -8.12 2.95
C THR A 34 15.12 -6.78 3.67
N LEU A 35 14.86 -5.72 2.92
CA LEU A 35 14.88 -4.36 3.46
C LEU A 35 13.51 -3.83 3.86
N TYR A 36 12.46 -4.37 3.28
CA TYR A 36 11.11 -3.83 3.45
C TYR A 36 10.11 -4.91 3.83
N ASP A 37 9.25 -4.54 4.75
CA ASP A 37 8.10 -5.35 5.13
C ASP A 37 6.87 -4.61 4.64
N TYR A 38 6.20 -5.13 3.61
CA TYR A 38 5.11 -4.41 3.00
C TYR A 38 3.77 -5.10 3.19
N THR A 39 2.71 -4.30 3.18
CA THR A 39 1.34 -4.76 3.28
C THR A 39 0.52 -4.05 2.23
N ILE A 40 -0.41 -4.77 1.61
CA ILE A 40 -1.31 -4.19 0.61
C ILE A 40 -2.70 -4.16 1.21
N VAL A 41 -3.32 -2.98 1.24
CA VAL A 41 -4.64 -2.78 1.81
C VAL A 41 -5.55 -2.20 0.72
N LYS A 42 -6.69 -2.84 0.49
CA LYS A 42 -7.66 -2.36 -0.48
C LYS A 42 -8.69 -1.48 0.22
N THR A 43 -8.99 -0.34 -0.38
CA THR A 43 -10.02 0.53 0.16
C THR A 43 -11.39 -0.03 -0.16
N GLN A 44 -12.37 0.25 0.70
CA GLN A 44 -13.72 -0.29 0.56
C GLN A 44 -14.78 0.80 0.37
N TYR A 45 -14.41 2.03 0.65
CA TYR A 45 -15.36 3.15 0.52
C TYR A 45 -14.59 4.46 0.40
N ALA A 46 -15.30 5.51 0.03
CA ALA A 46 -14.69 6.83 -0.09
C ALA A 46 -14.16 7.30 1.27
N GLY A 47 -12.95 7.80 1.29
CA GLY A 47 -12.33 8.24 2.53
C GLY A 47 -11.63 7.15 3.32
N HIS A 48 -11.76 5.89 2.90
CA HIS A 48 -11.12 4.79 3.61
C HIS A 48 -9.59 4.92 3.59
N ALA A 49 -9.04 5.43 2.48
CA ALA A 49 -7.61 5.61 2.37
C ALA A 49 -7.05 6.51 3.46
N GLU A 50 -7.78 7.56 3.82
CA GLU A 50 -7.35 8.44 4.90
C GLU A 50 -7.29 7.72 6.24
N LYS A 51 -8.27 6.87 6.50
CA LYS A 51 -8.28 6.09 7.73
C LYS A 51 -7.14 5.10 7.78
N ILE A 52 -6.85 4.47 6.65
CA ILE A 52 -5.73 3.54 6.55
C ILE A 52 -4.42 4.28 6.80
N ALA A 53 -4.25 5.45 6.20
CA ALA A 53 -3.05 6.24 6.39
C ALA A 53 -2.89 6.68 7.84
N ALA A 54 -3.99 7.08 8.48
CA ALA A 54 -3.93 7.50 9.89
C ALA A 54 -3.55 6.32 10.78
N ALA A 55 -4.11 5.14 10.52
CA ALA A 55 -3.77 3.96 11.29
C ALA A 55 -2.30 3.58 11.06
N ALA A 56 -1.82 3.69 9.84
CA ALA A 56 -0.42 3.40 9.52
C ALA A 56 0.50 4.35 10.27
N ALA A 57 0.13 5.61 10.37
CA ALA A 57 0.92 6.58 11.12
C ALA A 57 1.00 6.22 12.60
N LYS A 58 -0.12 5.75 13.16
CA LYS A 58 -0.11 5.31 14.56
C LYS A 58 0.77 4.10 14.78
N GLU A 59 0.84 3.22 13.79
CA GLU A 59 1.67 2.03 13.88
C GLU A 59 3.12 2.30 13.48
N LYS A 60 3.45 3.55 13.24
CA LYS A 60 4.81 3.97 12.87
C LYS A 60 5.29 3.32 11.59
N VAL A 61 4.39 3.20 10.61
CA VAL A 61 4.75 2.75 9.28
C VAL A 61 5.64 3.82 8.64
N ASP A 62 6.70 3.38 8.00
CA ASP A 62 7.67 4.31 7.42
C ASP A 62 7.18 4.97 6.15
N ILE A 63 6.48 4.23 5.31
CA ILE A 63 6.06 4.72 4.01
C ILE A 63 4.62 4.28 3.72
N VAL A 64 3.81 5.19 3.24
CA VAL A 64 2.46 4.86 2.77
C VAL A 64 2.37 5.27 1.30
N VAL A 65 2.02 4.33 0.45
CA VAL A 65 1.93 4.56 -0.99
C VAL A 65 0.48 4.39 -1.43
N ALA A 66 -0.08 5.41 -2.03
CA ALA A 66 -1.43 5.33 -2.58
C ALA A 66 -1.38 4.92 -4.05
N ILE A 67 -2.12 3.87 -4.38
CA ILE A 67 -2.19 3.36 -5.74
C ILE A 67 -3.63 3.45 -6.21
N GLY A 68 -3.82 4.01 -7.37
CA GLY A 68 -5.16 4.20 -7.89
C GLY A 68 -5.45 5.67 -7.92
N GLY A 69 -6.29 6.07 -8.73
CA GLY A 69 -6.42 7.44 -9.00
C GLY A 69 -7.24 8.18 -8.03
N ASP A 70 -7.82 9.14 -8.51
CA ASP A 70 -8.60 10.01 -7.80
C ASP A 70 -9.86 9.37 -7.44
N GLY A 71 -9.87 8.67 -6.53
CA GLY A 71 -11.03 7.95 -6.11
C GLY A 71 -12.18 8.81 -5.69
#